data_4e6de7c9b2f8d69cd30c8ca962fd455c
#
_entry.id   4e6de7c9b2f8d69cd30c8ca962fd455c
#
_cell.length_a   1.000
_cell.length_b   1.000
_cell.length_c   1.000
_cell.angle_alpha   90.00
_cell.angle_beta   90.00
_cell.angle_gamma   90.00
#
_symmetry.space_group_name_H-M   'P 1'
#
loop_
_entity.id
_entity.type
_entity.pdbx_description
1 polymer ?
#
loop_
_entity_poly.entity_id
_entity_poly.type
_entity_poly.pdbx_seq_one_letter_code
_entity_poly.pdbx_strand_id
1 'polypeptide(L)'
;IRDFCLSRGLGDVYKRQDTVRTKEPNLLHWRQISVLTETLILIAVSFFPTTLNLPANSLTSFACGIQVESFRKIHGQGIATTMCIGNLRSGTENLHHYLHTKERKFLDSSLLYYGIIICFIIGAVIGNAVVRILHEKAILGCSFLLFVAFLIMFIDREKELRENSVS
;
A
#
# COMPACT_ATOMS: atom_id res chain seq x y z
N ILE A 1 27.51 -10.58 -22.14
CA ILE A 1 26.51 -11.45 -22.82
C ILE A 1 25.78 -12.36 -21.81
N ARG A 2 26.49 -12.95 -20.80
CA ARG A 2 25.86 -13.80 -19.75
C ARG A 2 24.88 -13.03 -18.86
N ASP A 3 25.21 -11.82 -18.47
CA ASP A 3 24.36 -10.99 -17.58
C ASP A 3 23.09 -10.48 -18.27
N PHE A 4 23.13 -10.30 -19.59
CA PHE A 4 21.97 -9.90 -20.40
C PHE A 4 20.91 -11.02 -20.48
N CYS A 5 21.31 -12.29 -20.56
CA CYS A 5 20.37 -13.41 -20.58
C CYS A 5 19.73 -13.64 -19.20
N LEU A 6 20.47 -13.43 -18.09
CA LEU A 6 19.91 -13.60 -16.74
C LEU A 6 18.87 -12.51 -16.42
N SER A 7 19.13 -11.26 -16.81
CA SER A 7 18.20 -10.15 -16.57
C SER A 7 16.89 -10.32 -17.38
N ARG A 8 16.98 -10.88 -18.58
CA ARG A 8 15.82 -11.13 -19.43
C ARG A 8 14.96 -12.29 -18.92
N GLY A 9 15.60 -13.38 -18.44
CA GLY A 9 14.91 -14.52 -17.84
C GLY A 9 14.17 -14.15 -16.53
N LEU A 10 14.81 -13.36 -15.66
CA LEU A 10 14.19 -12.84 -14.44
C LEU A 10 13.03 -11.89 -14.75
N GLY A 11 13.17 -11.02 -15.75
CA GLY A 11 12.12 -10.11 -16.21
C GLY A 11 10.89 -10.86 -16.75
N ASP A 12 11.09 -11.95 -17.48
CA ASP A 12 10.01 -12.78 -18.04
C ASP A 12 9.31 -13.61 -16.96
N VAL A 13 10.04 -14.13 -15.96
CA VAL A 13 9.45 -14.82 -14.80
C VAL A 13 8.61 -13.84 -13.97
N TYR A 14 9.13 -12.64 -13.70
CA TYR A 14 8.38 -11.60 -13.02
C TYR A 14 7.13 -11.16 -13.81
N LYS A 15 7.25 -10.99 -15.12
CA LYS A 15 6.14 -10.60 -16.00
C LYS A 15 5.07 -11.69 -16.07
N ARG A 16 5.47 -12.96 -16.08
CA ARG A 16 4.55 -14.10 -16.07
C ARG A 16 3.81 -14.25 -14.75
N GLN A 17 4.51 -14.03 -13.64
CA GLN A 17 3.91 -14.02 -12.30
C GLN A 17 2.92 -12.86 -12.14
N ASP A 18 3.23 -11.69 -12.70
CA ASP A 18 2.33 -10.54 -12.73
C ASP A 18 1.10 -10.77 -13.62
N THR A 19 1.25 -11.44 -14.78
CA THR A 19 0.14 -11.71 -15.71
C THR A 19 -0.83 -12.74 -15.14
N VAL A 20 -0.35 -13.73 -14.38
CA VAL A 20 -1.18 -14.70 -13.67
C VAL A 20 -1.94 -14.04 -12.53
N ARG A 21 -1.28 -13.11 -11.81
CA ARG A 21 -1.87 -12.40 -10.66
C ARG A 21 -2.90 -11.34 -11.07
N THR A 22 -2.80 -10.76 -12.28
CA THR A 22 -3.78 -9.77 -12.80
C THR A 22 -5.03 -10.40 -13.40
N LYS A 23 -5.04 -11.70 -13.67
CA LYS A 23 -6.21 -12.42 -14.22
C LYS A 23 -7.11 -13.05 -13.15
N GLU A 24 -6.71 -13.00 -11.87
CA GLU A 24 -7.51 -13.58 -10.79
C GLU A 24 -8.57 -12.56 -10.33
N PRO A 25 -9.87 -12.86 -10.46
CA PRO A 25 -10.95 -12.03 -9.92
C PRO A 25 -10.90 -11.91 -8.38
N ASN A 26 -10.02 -12.67 -7.74
CA ASN A 26 -9.84 -12.75 -6.29
C ASN A 26 -8.88 -11.69 -5.71
N LEU A 27 -8.20 -10.87 -6.53
CA LEU A 27 -7.23 -9.87 -6.02
C LEU A 27 -7.88 -8.81 -5.14
N LEU A 28 -9.11 -8.40 -5.47
CA LEU A 28 -9.86 -7.46 -4.65
C LEU A 28 -10.25 -8.10 -3.31
N HIS A 29 -10.63 -9.36 -3.34
CA HIS A 29 -10.94 -10.14 -2.13
C HIS A 29 -9.71 -10.28 -1.22
N TRP A 30 -8.53 -10.53 -1.78
CA TRP A 30 -7.29 -10.62 -1.02
C TRP A 30 -6.94 -9.31 -0.30
N ARG A 31 -7.06 -8.17 -0.97
CA ARG A 31 -6.83 -6.84 -0.37
C ARG A 31 -7.78 -6.56 0.79
N GLN A 32 -9.05 -6.90 0.65
CA GLN A 32 -10.05 -6.75 1.71
C GLN A 32 -9.71 -7.61 2.93
N ILE A 33 -9.34 -8.88 2.71
CA ILE A 33 -8.91 -9.79 3.77
C ILE A 33 -7.67 -9.24 4.48
N SER A 34 -6.71 -8.71 3.74
CA SER A 34 -5.49 -8.13 4.31
C SER A 34 -5.78 -6.94 5.21
N VAL A 35 -6.61 -5.99 4.76
CA VAL A 35 -7.00 -4.81 5.56
C VAL A 35 -7.81 -5.23 6.79
N LEU A 36 -8.69 -6.22 6.66
CA LEU A 36 -9.44 -6.74 7.81
C LEU A 36 -8.50 -7.39 8.83
N THR A 37 -7.56 -8.22 8.36
CA THR A 37 -6.57 -8.89 9.23
C THR A 37 -5.70 -7.85 9.95
N GLU A 38 -5.23 -6.83 9.25
CA GLU A 38 -4.48 -5.72 9.82
C GLU A 38 -5.28 -4.98 10.89
N THR A 39 -6.54 -4.65 10.59
CA THR A 39 -7.46 -3.99 11.54
C THR A 39 -7.62 -4.83 12.82
N LEU A 40 -7.81 -6.14 12.71
CA LEU A 40 -7.95 -7.04 13.85
C LEU A 40 -6.67 -7.12 14.67
N ILE A 41 -5.51 -7.19 14.03
CA ILE A 41 -4.20 -7.18 14.73
C ILE A 41 -4.01 -5.87 15.50
N LEU A 42 -4.29 -4.71 14.89
CA LEU A 42 -4.12 -3.42 15.56
C LEU A 42 -5.11 -3.24 16.72
N ILE A 43 -6.34 -3.72 16.59
CA ILE A 43 -7.29 -3.74 17.70
C ILE A 43 -6.75 -4.63 18.84
N ALA A 44 -6.27 -5.82 18.55
CA ALA A 44 -5.68 -6.70 19.57
C ALA A 44 -4.48 -6.04 20.26
N VAL A 45 -3.59 -5.40 19.51
CA VAL A 45 -2.42 -4.68 20.05
C VAL A 45 -2.84 -3.53 20.97
N SER A 46 -3.97 -2.85 20.71
CA SER A 46 -4.44 -1.75 21.53
C SER A 46 -4.83 -2.13 22.96
N PHE A 47 -5.09 -3.44 23.21
CA PHE A 47 -5.40 -3.98 24.52
C PHE A 47 -4.15 -4.49 25.27
N PHE A 48 -2.97 -4.46 24.66
CA PHE A 48 -1.75 -4.91 25.30
C PHE A 48 -1.29 -3.91 26.36
N PRO A 49 -0.93 -4.38 27.57
CA PRO A 49 -0.32 -3.51 28.55
C PRO A 49 1.08 -3.07 28.11
N THR A 50 1.53 -1.92 28.60
CA THR A 50 2.87 -1.35 28.29
C THR A 50 4.05 -2.27 28.57
N THR A 51 3.86 -3.27 29.43
CA THR A 51 4.88 -4.28 29.73
C THR A 51 5.14 -5.22 28.54
N LEU A 52 4.22 -5.31 27.57
CA LEU A 52 4.29 -6.17 26.39
C LEU A 52 4.65 -5.38 25.10
N ASN A 53 5.47 -4.34 25.21
CA ASN A 53 5.85 -3.52 24.07
C ASN A 53 6.55 -4.30 22.94
N LEU A 54 7.36 -5.31 23.27
CA LEU A 54 8.10 -6.10 22.28
C LEU A 54 7.15 -6.93 21.39
N PRO A 55 6.23 -7.75 21.93
CA PRO A 55 5.24 -8.44 21.10
C PRO A 55 4.27 -7.47 20.38
N ALA A 56 3.89 -6.34 21.00
CA ALA A 56 3.06 -5.33 20.36
C ALA A 56 3.74 -4.76 19.12
N ASN A 57 5.01 -4.37 19.20
CA ASN A 57 5.79 -3.87 18.08
C ASN A 57 5.99 -4.94 16.99
N SER A 58 6.20 -6.19 17.37
CA SER A 58 6.36 -7.30 16.42
C SER A 58 5.07 -7.54 15.63
N LEU A 59 3.92 -7.55 16.29
CA LEU A 59 2.61 -7.70 15.64
C LEU A 59 2.28 -6.52 14.73
N THR A 60 2.57 -5.29 15.17
CA THR A 60 2.38 -4.09 14.35
C THR A 60 3.27 -4.12 13.12
N SER A 61 4.54 -4.53 13.26
CA SER A 61 5.46 -4.67 12.12
C SER A 61 4.98 -5.75 11.15
N PHE A 62 4.44 -6.85 11.65
CA PHE A 62 3.86 -7.90 10.82
C PHE A 62 2.62 -7.40 10.06
N ALA A 63 1.73 -6.66 10.70
CA ALA A 63 0.57 -6.03 10.07
C ALA A 63 1.00 -5.07 8.96
N CYS A 64 1.99 -4.20 9.20
CA CYS A 64 2.57 -3.32 8.18
C CYS A 64 3.16 -4.11 7.00
N GLY A 65 3.79 -5.26 7.24
CA GLY A 65 4.31 -6.15 6.20
C GLY A 65 3.20 -6.70 5.28
N ILE A 66 2.08 -7.11 5.86
CA ILE A 66 0.88 -7.55 5.10
C ILE A 66 0.35 -6.41 4.23
N GLN A 67 0.26 -5.19 4.77
CA GLN A 67 -0.21 -4.01 4.05
C GLN A 67 0.68 -3.70 2.84
N VAL A 68 2.00 -3.66 3.02
CA VAL A 68 2.96 -3.40 1.94
C VAL A 68 2.81 -4.39 0.79
N GLU A 69 2.69 -5.68 1.10
CA GLU A 69 2.54 -6.72 0.07
C GLU A 69 1.18 -6.64 -0.64
N SER A 70 0.11 -6.32 0.09
CA SER A 70 -1.25 -6.24 -0.46
C SER A 70 -1.45 -5.04 -1.39
N PHE A 71 -0.79 -3.92 -1.11
CA PHE A 71 -0.89 -2.67 -1.88
C PHE A 71 0.36 -2.35 -2.69
N ARG A 72 1.11 -3.38 -3.07
CA ARG A 72 2.37 -3.25 -3.80
C ARG A 72 2.26 -2.56 -5.16
N LYS A 73 1.09 -2.60 -5.81
CA LYS A 73 0.86 -2.00 -7.14
C LYS A 73 -0.42 -1.17 -7.15
N ILE A 74 -0.31 0.07 -7.61
CA ILE A 74 -1.43 0.97 -7.85
C ILE A 74 -1.29 1.50 -9.29
N HIS A 75 -2.32 1.36 -10.11
CA HIS A 75 -2.33 1.76 -11.52
C HIS A 75 -1.14 1.23 -12.35
N GLY A 76 -0.71 -0.02 -12.06
CA GLY A 76 0.44 -0.63 -12.74
C GLY A 76 1.82 -0.14 -12.27
N GLN A 77 1.88 0.82 -11.37
CA GLN A 77 3.10 1.34 -10.75
C GLN A 77 3.42 0.56 -9.47
N GLY A 78 4.68 0.21 -9.28
CA GLY A 78 5.17 -0.35 -8.01
C GLY A 78 5.26 0.73 -6.95
N ILE A 79 4.32 0.74 -6.01
CA ILE A 79 4.23 1.76 -4.98
C ILE A 79 4.37 1.09 -3.61
N ALA A 80 5.21 1.66 -2.76
CA ALA A 80 5.30 1.28 -1.37
C ALA A 80 4.59 2.33 -0.50
N THR A 81 3.38 2.03 -0.04
CA THR A 81 2.56 2.97 0.75
C THR A 81 3.16 3.34 2.09
N THR A 82 4.06 2.51 2.62
CA THR A 82 4.72 2.69 3.93
C THR A 82 6.20 3.09 3.82
N MET A 83 6.74 3.26 2.61
CA MET A 83 8.15 3.58 2.37
C MET A 83 8.30 4.79 1.45
N CYS A 84 8.86 5.90 1.99
CA CYS A 84 9.08 7.11 1.20
C CYS A 84 10.27 7.01 0.25
N ILE A 85 11.37 6.33 0.65
CA ILE A 85 12.64 6.31 -0.11
C ILE A 85 12.47 5.68 -1.49
N GLY A 86 11.76 4.53 -1.58
CA GLY A 86 11.49 3.87 -2.85
C GLY A 86 10.63 4.72 -3.77
N ASN A 87 9.61 5.35 -3.23
CA ASN A 87 8.72 6.24 -3.98
C ASN A 87 9.46 7.51 -4.46
N LEU A 88 10.32 8.08 -3.62
CA LEU A 88 11.15 9.24 -3.97
C LEU A 88 12.09 8.91 -5.13
N ARG A 89 12.78 7.76 -5.09
CA ARG A 89 13.64 7.29 -6.18
C ARG A 89 12.85 7.16 -7.48
N SER A 90 11.72 6.44 -7.45
CA SER A 90 10.90 6.23 -8.65
C SER A 90 10.28 7.53 -9.17
N GLY A 91 9.87 8.43 -8.30
CA GLY A 91 9.37 9.75 -8.65
C GLY A 91 10.42 10.59 -9.36
N THR A 92 11.66 10.62 -8.84
CA THR A 92 12.77 11.37 -9.42
C THR A 92 13.22 10.77 -10.75
N GLU A 93 13.26 9.43 -10.87
CA GLU A 93 13.58 8.74 -12.12
C GLU A 93 12.56 9.07 -13.22
N ASN A 94 11.28 9.02 -12.92
CA ASN A 94 10.22 9.39 -13.87
C ASN A 94 10.29 10.89 -14.24
N LEU A 95 10.60 11.77 -13.29
CA LEU A 95 10.78 13.19 -13.56
C LEU A 95 11.97 13.44 -14.52
N HIS A 96 13.08 12.72 -14.31
CA HIS A 96 14.23 12.79 -15.20
C HIS A 96 13.88 12.32 -16.61
N HIS A 97 13.17 11.20 -16.75
CA HIS A 97 12.67 10.73 -18.05
C HIS A 97 11.77 11.76 -18.73
N TYR A 98 10.87 12.40 -17.98
CA TYR A 98 10.01 13.46 -18.51
C TYR A 98 10.84 14.65 -19.04
N LEU A 99 11.87 15.08 -18.35
CA LEU A 99 12.72 16.19 -18.78
C LEU A 99 13.42 15.91 -20.12
N HIS A 100 13.77 14.63 -20.38
CA HIS A 100 14.41 14.21 -21.61
C HIS A 100 13.43 13.92 -22.76
N THR A 101 12.33 13.21 -22.50
CA THR A 101 11.40 12.75 -23.54
C THR A 101 10.21 13.64 -23.75
N LYS A 102 9.88 14.50 -22.76
CA LYS A 102 8.67 15.37 -22.75
C LYS A 102 7.35 14.60 -22.82
N GLU A 103 7.36 13.28 -22.60
CA GLU A 103 6.15 12.46 -22.58
C GLU A 103 5.36 12.65 -21.27
N ARG A 104 4.11 13.04 -21.37
CA ARG A 104 3.22 13.30 -20.22
C ARG A 104 3.06 12.09 -19.28
N LYS A 105 3.13 10.89 -19.81
CA LYS A 105 3.04 9.65 -19.02
C LYS A 105 4.06 9.60 -17.85
N PHE A 106 5.29 10.06 -18.09
CA PHE A 106 6.32 10.09 -17.04
C PHE A 106 6.03 11.19 -16.01
N LEU A 107 5.46 12.31 -16.45
CA LEU A 107 5.04 13.37 -15.53
C LEU A 107 3.93 12.89 -14.58
N ASP A 108 2.90 12.24 -15.13
CA ASP A 108 1.77 11.72 -14.35
C ASP A 108 2.25 10.68 -13.34
N SER A 109 3.16 9.78 -13.74
CA SER A 109 3.79 8.81 -12.84
C SER A 109 4.60 9.49 -11.74
N SER A 110 5.39 10.51 -12.08
CA SER A 110 6.17 11.27 -11.11
C SER A 110 5.28 11.99 -10.09
N LEU A 111 4.22 12.66 -10.56
CA LEU A 111 3.25 13.34 -9.71
C LEU A 111 2.54 12.39 -8.75
N LEU A 112 2.22 11.18 -9.21
CA LEU A 112 1.63 10.13 -8.37
C LEU A 112 2.57 9.76 -7.20
N TYR A 113 3.86 9.53 -7.48
CA TYR A 113 4.84 9.19 -6.44
C TYR A 113 5.03 10.33 -5.44
N TYR A 114 5.19 11.57 -5.91
CA TYR A 114 5.31 12.74 -5.03
C TYR A 114 4.04 12.99 -4.22
N GLY A 115 2.86 12.80 -4.82
CA GLY A 115 1.57 12.89 -4.13
C GLY A 115 1.48 11.91 -2.95
N ILE A 116 1.91 10.66 -3.15
CA ILE A 116 1.93 9.66 -2.08
C ILE A 116 2.90 10.07 -0.95
N ILE A 117 4.08 10.60 -1.30
CA ILE A 117 5.04 11.08 -0.29
C ILE A 117 4.45 12.23 0.53
N ILE A 118 3.78 13.19 -0.11
CA ILE A 118 3.13 14.31 0.57
C ILE A 118 2.03 13.79 1.52
N CYS A 119 1.17 12.89 1.05
CA CYS A 119 0.16 12.25 1.90
C CYS A 119 0.78 11.54 3.10
N PHE A 120 1.91 10.85 2.89
CA PHE A 120 2.63 10.18 3.97
C PHE A 120 3.16 11.17 5.00
N ILE A 121 3.76 12.28 4.56
CA ILE A 121 4.28 13.33 5.46
C ILE A 121 3.13 13.95 6.27
N ILE A 122 2.02 14.29 5.62
CA ILE A 122 0.83 14.82 6.30
C ILE A 122 0.31 13.82 7.33
N GLY A 123 0.19 12.54 6.96
CA GLY A 123 -0.21 11.47 7.86
C GLY A 123 0.72 11.32 9.06
N ALA A 124 2.03 11.44 8.86
CA ALA A 124 3.03 11.37 9.94
C ALA A 124 2.90 12.55 10.92
N VAL A 125 2.68 13.76 10.41
CA VAL A 125 2.48 14.95 11.25
C VAL A 125 1.20 14.83 12.09
N ILE A 126 0.09 14.46 11.44
CA ILE A 126 -1.19 14.25 12.14
C ILE A 126 -1.06 13.10 13.14
N GLY A 127 -0.48 11.97 12.75
CA GLY A 127 -0.27 10.82 13.61
C GLY A 127 0.56 11.15 14.84
N ASN A 128 1.64 11.92 14.69
CA ASN A 128 2.45 12.37 15.82
C ASN A 128 1.64 13.27 16.79
N ALA A 129 0.80 14.16 16.26
CA ALA A 129 -0.08 14.99 17.09
C ALA A 129 -1.10 14.14 17.87
N VAL A 130 -1.72 13.17 17.20
CA VAL A 130 -2.69 12.24 17.81
C VAL A 130 -2.04 11.38 18.89
N VAL A 131 -0.84 10.84 18.65
CA VAL A 131 -0.10 10.06 19.65
C VAL A 131 0.25 10.90 20.88
N ARG A 132 0.59 12.16 20.72
CA ARG A 132 0.88 13.08 21.86
C ARG A 132 -0.35 13.30 22.75
N ILE A 133 -1.55 13.28 22.18
CA ILE A 133 -2.81 13.56 22.90
C ILE A 133 -3.41 12.27 23.48
N LEU A 134 -3.47 11.20 22.67
CA LEU A 134 -4.15 9.95 23.01
C LEU A 134 -3.21 8.85 23.55
N HIS A 135 -1.89 9.08 23.48
CA HIS A 135 -0.88 8.08 23.86
C HIS A 135 -1.16 6.70 23.22
N GLU A 136 -1.27 5.66 24.03
CA GLU A 136 -1.49 4.29 23.56
C GLU A 136 -2.83 4.09 22.80
N LYS A 137 -3.85 4.89 23.15
CA LYS A 137 -5.17 4.84 22.48
C LYS A 137 -5.14 5.36 21.04
N ALA A 138 -4.05 5.98 20.60
CA ALA A 138 -3.87 6.41 19.21
C ALA A 138 -3.98 5.23 18.20
N ILE A 139 -3.59 4.01 18.61
CA ILE A 139 -3.72 2.79 17.80
C ILE A 139 -5.18 2.50 17.44
N LEU A 140 -6.12 2.78 18.34
CA LEU A 140 -7.55 2.64 18.07
C LEU A 140 -8.01 3.59 16.96
N GLY A 141 -7.47 4.81 16.92
CA GLY A 141 -7.73 5.76 15.82
C GLY A 141 -7.26 5.22 14.46
N CYS A 142 -6.08 4.63 14.42
CA CYS A 142 -5.56 3.97 13.19
C CYS A 142 -6.44 2.78 12.78
N SER A 143 -6.85 1.93 13.74
CA SER A 143 -7.73 0.80 13.49
C SER A 143 -9.10 1.25 12.95
N PHE A 144 -9.64 2.34 13.46
CA PHE A 144 -10.88 2.93 12.98
C PHE A 144 -10.75 3.43 11.53
N LEU A 145 -9.66 4.12 11.18
CA LEU A 145 -9.40 4.57 9.81
C LEU A 145 -9.26 3.40 8.83
N LEU A 146 -8.58 2.33 9.23
CA LEU A 146 -8.46 1.12 8.42
C LEU A 146 -9.82 0.43 8.25
N PHE A 147 -10.64 0.40 9.29
CA PHE A 147 -11.99 -0.14 9.19
C PHE A 147 -12.87 0.67 8.22
N VAL A 148 -12.77 2.00 8.26
CA VAL A 148 -13.45 2.87 7.28
C VAL A 148 -12.95 2.59 5.86
N ALA A 149 -11.64 2.46 5.66
CA ALA A 149 -11.07 2.09 4.37
C ALA A 149 -11.59 0.73 3.87
N PHE A 150 -11.69 -0.25 4.77
CA PHE A 150 -12.31 -1.55 4.47
C PHE A 150 -13.75 -1.41 4.00
N LEU A 151 -14.57 -0.60 4.69
CA LEU A 151 -15.96 -0.38 4.31
C LEU A 151 -16.08 0.29 2.94
N ILE A 152 -15.23 1.28 2.64
CA ILE A 152 -15.21 1.94 1.32
C ILE A 152 -14.90 0.92 0.22
N MET A 153 -13.87 0.09 0.42
CA MET A 153 -13.52 -0.97 -0.54
C MET A 153 -14.63 -2.01 -0.72
N PHE A 154 -15.41 -2.26 0.33
CA PHE A 154 -16.53 -3.19 0.26
C PHE A 154 -17.69 -2.61 -0.56
N ILE A 155 -18.00 -1.33 -0.37
CA ILE A 155 -19.07 -0.62 -1.10
C ILE A 155 -18.74 -0.50 -2.60
N ASP A 156 -17.49 -0.17 -2.93
CA ASP A 156 -17.06 -0.05 -4.34
C ASP A 156 -17.19 -1.40 -5.07
N ARG A 157 -16.84 -2.48 -4.40
CA ARG A 157 -17.00 -3.84 -4.96
C ARG A 157 -18.47 -4.19 -5.21
N GLU A 158 -19.34 -3.84 -4.29
CA GLU A 158 -20.78 -4.13 -4.45
C GLU A 158 -21.37 -3.38 -5.65
N LYS A 159 -20.90 -2.16 -5.92
CA LYS A 159 -21.27 -1.39 -7.12
C LYS A 159 -20.79 -2.06 -8.41
N GLU A 160 -19.53 -2.48 -8.49
CA GLU A 160 -19.01 -3.19 -9.65
C GLU A 160 -19.74 -4.51 -9.94
N LEU A 161 -20.10 -5.26 -8.90
CA LEU A 161 -20.87 -6.50 -9.05
C LEU A 161 -22.29 -6.24 -9.56
N ARG A 162 -22.93 -5.16 -9.12
CA ARG A 162 -24.25 -4.74 -9.60
C ARG A 162 -24.22 -4.31 -11.06
N GLU A 163 -23.23 -3.53 -11.47
CA GLU A 163 -23.06 -3.08 -12.86
C GLU A 163 -22.85 -4.27 -13.82
N ASN A 164 -22.01 -5.23 -13.42
CA ASN A 164 -21.75 -6.44 -14.20
C ASN A 164 -22.93 -7.44 -14.24
N SER A 165 -23.88 -7.34 -13.32
CA SER A 165 -25.08 -8.19 -13.31
C SER A 165 -26.24 -7.63 -14.14
N VAL A 166 -26.18 -6.37 -14.55
CA VAL A 166 -27.20 -5.66 -15.35
C VAL A 166 -26.81 -5.55 -16.83
N SER A 167 -25.55 -5.83 -17.18
CA SER A 167 -25.02 -5.90 -18.54
C SER A 167 -25.12 -7.31 -19.11
#